data_e00fc279d4dcdd63396c7baee1a01770
#
_entry.id   e00fc279d4dcdd63396c7baee1a01770
#
_cell.length_a   1.000
_cell.length_b   1.000
_cell.length_c   1.000
_cell.angle_alpha   90.00
_cell.angle_beta   90.00
_cell.angle_gamma   90.00
#
_symmetry.space_group_name_H-M   'P 1'
#
loop_
_entity.id
_entity.type
_entity.pdbx_description
1 polymer ?
#
loop_
_entity_poly.entity_id
_entity_poly.type
_entity_poly.pdbx_seq_one_letter_code
_entity_poly.pdbx_strand_id
1 'polypeptide(L)'
;MSSWPRSGALLALVGVLCACSEVATLPVAAGTGPSPTLPQARSTLIPTVNIAPAKGWPAGQTPVSAQGTQVVAFARGLEHPRWLLVLPNGDVLVAESNAPAKPKEGQGIREWVMALVMKRAGAGVPSANRITLLRDTDGDGVADKRSVFLAGLNSPF
;
A
#
# COMPACT_ATOMS: atom_id res chain seq x y z
N MET A 1 24.58 26.64 -43.04
CA MET A 1 23.82 25.52 -42.52
C MET A 1 24.44 25.15 -41.15
N SER A 2 23.88 25.66 -40.06
CA SER A 2 24.43 25.51 -38.74
C SER A 2 23.74 24.31 -38.03
N SER A 3 24.54 23.27 -37.79
CA SER A 3 24.12 22.09 -36.99
C SER A 3 24.17 22.44 -35.51
N TRP A 4 23.04 22.69 -34.90
CA TRP A 4 22.90 22.78 -33.46
C TRP A 4 23.10 21.39 -32.83
N PRO A 5 23.90 21.29 -31.75
CA PRO A 5 24.19 20.00 -31.15
C PRO A 5 22.94 19.49 -30.40
N ARG A 6 22.37 18.40 -30.91
CA ARG A 6 21.27 17.65 -30.30
C ARG A 6 21.58 17.14 -28.88
N SER A 7 22.84 17.12 -28.50
CA SER A 7 23.35 16.71 -27.18
C SER A 7 23.02 17.69 -26.05
N GLY A 8 22.91 19.00 -26.34
CA GLY A 8 22.59 20.01 -25.32
C GLY A 8 21.15 19.97 -24.83
N ALA A 9 20.23 19.63 -25.71
CA ALA A 9 18.80 19.53 -25.37
C ALA A 9 18.51 18.30 -24.48
N LEU A 10 19.22 17.19 -24.66
CA LEU A 10 19.08 16.00 -23.85
C LEU A 10 19.64 16.22 -22.41
N LEU A 11 20.74 16.92 -22.27
CA LEU A 11 21.32 17.26 -20.96
C LEU A 11 20.44 18.22 -20.17
N ALA A 12 19.80 19.19 -20.83
CA ALA A 12 18.86 20.10 -20.19
C ALA A 12 17.58 19.36 -19.70
N LEU A 13 17.09 18.39 -20.46
CA LEU A 13 15.91 17.59 -20.09
C LEU A 13 16.19 16.68 -18.90
N VAL A 14 17.38 16.08 -18.81
CA VAL A 14 17.79 15.24 -17.68
C VAL A 14 18.01 16.08 -16.40
N GLY A 15 18.52 17.31 -16.51
CA GLY A 15 18.68 18.22 -15.38
C GLY A 15 17.35 18.66 -14.74
N VAL A 16 16.28 18.80 -15.51
CA VAL A 16 14.94 19.16 -15.01
C VAL A 16 14.27 17.99 -14.27
N LEU A 17 14.58 16.75 -14.61
CA LEU A 17 14.03 15.56 -13.95
C LEU A 17 14.64 15.28 -12.57
N CYS A 18 15.84 15.78 -12.27
CA CYS A 18 16.47 15.61 -10.96
C CYS A 18 16.05 16.64 -9.92
N ALA A 19 15.33 17.71 -10.29
CA ALA A 19 15.00 18.84 -9.41
C ALA A 19 13.70 18.63 -8.59
N CYS A 20 13.03 17.47 -8.68
CA CYS A 20 11.70 17.26 -8.11
C CYS A 20 11.68 16.40 -6.83
N SER A 21 12.80 16.20 -6.13
CA SER A 21 12.75 15.49 -4.85
C SER A 21 12.98 16.46 -3.69
N GLU A 22 11.94 16.68 -2.89
CA GLU A 22 12.12 17.34 -1.59
C GLU A 22 12.53 16.29 -0.55
N VAL A 23 13.61 16.60 0.16
CA VAL A 23 14.11 15.76 1.26
C VAL A 23 13.51 16.30 2.57
N ALA A 24 13.12 15.41 3.46
CA ALA A 24 12.68 15.76 4.80
C ALA A 24 13.83 16.50 5.53
N THR A 25 13.58 17.72 5.97
CA THR A 25 14.58 18.58 6.63
C THR A 25 14.50 18.53 8.15
N LEU A 26 13.38 18.09 8.71
CA LEU A 26 13.22 17.98 10.16
C LEU A 26 13.73 16.61 10.65
N PRO A 27 14.47 16.59 11.77
CA PRO A 27 14.86 15.32 12.40
C PRO A 27 13.60 14.58 12.90
N VAL A 28 13.66 13.25 12.90
CA VAL A 28 12.54 12.39 13.34
C VAL A 28 12.02 12.78 14.73
N ALA A 29 12.93 13.12 15.64
CA ALA A 29 12.58 13.53 17.01
C ALA A 29 11.71 14.78 17.07
N ALA A 30 11.79 15.69 16.09
CA ALA A 30 10.95 16.90 16.07
C ALA A 30 9.48 16.59 15.72
N GLY A 31 9.23 15.48 14.99
CA GLY A 31 7.89 15.05 14.59
C GLY A 31 7.23 14.07 15.57
N THR A 32 7.86 13.78 16.71
CA THR A 32 7.37 12.80 17.69
C THR A 32 7.08 13.43 19.04
N GLY A 33 6.24 12.76 19.86
CA GLY A 33 5.89 13.23 21.21
C GLY A 33 4.54 13.95 21.28
N PRO A 34 4.17 14.45 22.49
CA PRO A 34 2.87 15.06 22.73
C PRO A 34 2.68 16.44 22.05
N SER A 35 3.77 17.08 21.63
CA SER A 35 3.76 18.40 20.98
C SER A 35 4.72 18.41 19.80
N PRO A 36 4.40 17.70 18.71
CA PRO A 36 5.31 17.58 17.57
C PRO A 36 5.42 18.90 16.80
N THR A 37 6.61 19.22 16.32
CA THR A 37 6.82 20.32 15.38
C THR A 37 6.45 19.84 13.97
N LEU A 38 5.36 20.36 13.43
CA LEU A 38 4.94 20.06 12.06
C LEU A 38 5.57 21.04 11.07
N PRO A 39 6.07 20.56 9.92
CA PRO A 39 6.54 21.44 8.86
C PRO A 39 5.39 22.26 8.30
N GLN A 40 5.69 23.48 7.87
CA GLN A 40 4.73 24.34 7.18
C GLN A 40 4.26 23.67 5.89
N ALA A 41 2.96 23.69 5.64
CA ALA A 41 2.40 23.19 4.39
C ALA A 41 2.91 24.05 3.22
N ARG A 42 3.49 23.41 2.23
CA ARG A 42 3.94 24.04 0.99
C ARG A 42 3.01 23.68 -0.16
N SER A 43 2.52 24.69 -0.86
CA SER A 43 1.82 24.47 -2.12
C SER A 43 2.83 24.56 -3.28
N THR A 44 2.99 23.50 -4.02
CA THR A 44 3.83 23.47 -5.22
C THR A 44 2.95 23.25 -6.45
N LEU A 45 3.33 23.84 -7.58
CA LEU A 45 2.64 23.64 -8.87
C LEU A 45 2.64 22.17 -9.30
N ILE A 46 3.70 21.46 -8.97
CA ILE A 46 3.82 20.01 -9.18
C ILE A 46 3.97 19.39 -7.80
N PRO A 47 2.93 18.71 -7.28
CA PRO A 47 3.04 18.05 -5.98
C PRO A 47 4.09 16.94 -6.03
N THR A 48 5.07 17.01 -5.14
CA THR A 48 6.04 15.92 -4.94
C THR A 48 5.38 14.84 -4.10
N VAL A 49 4.76 13.87 -4.77
CA VAL A 49 4.18 12.71 -4.11
C VAL A 49 5.16 11.55 -4.21
N ASN A 50 5.81 11.21 -3.10
CA ASN A 50 6.66 10.04 -3.02
C ASN A 50 5.88 8.88 -2.41
N ILE A 51 5.21 8.10 -3.27
CA ILE A 51 4.42 6.94 -2.85
C ILE A 51 5.35 5.73 -2.79
N ALA A 52 5.47 5.14 -1.61
CA ALA A 52 6.22 3.92 -1.42
C ALA A 52 5.57 2.76 -2.21
N PRO A 53 6.34 1.96 -2.96
CA PRO A 53 5.82 0.79 -3.62
C PRO A 53 5.37 -0.25 -2.58
N ALA A 54 4.22 -0.88 -2.80
CA ALA A 54 3.78 -2.00 -1.99
C ALA A 54 4.74 -3.18 -2.22
N LYS A 55 5.36 -3.65 -1.15
CA LYS A 55 6.25 -4.82 -1.15
C LYS A 55 5.72 -5.84 -0.15
N GLY A 56 5.51 -7.07 -0.61
CA GLY A 56 5.23 -8.20 0.28
C GLY A 56 6.51 -8.70 0.97
N TRP A 57 6.35 -9.57 1.93
CA TRP A 57 7.47 -10.28 2.54
C TRP A 57 8.06 -11.26 1.53
N PRO A 58 9.39 -11.31 1.35
CA PRO A 58 10.04 -12.31 0.53
C PRO A 58 9.72 -13.74 1.04
N ALA A 59 9.78 -14.71 0.14
CA ALA A 59 9.56 -16.10 0.52
C ALA A 59 10.55 -16.53 1.63
N GLY A 60 10.04 -17.18 2.69
CA GLY A 60 10.84 -17.63 3.82
C GLY A 60 11.24 -16.53 4.82
N GLN A 61 10.84 -15.28 4.62
CA GLN A 61 11.06 -14.21 5.59
C GLN A 61 9.78 -13.91 6.38
N THR A 62 9.96 -13.58 7.64
CA THR A 62 8.92 -13.15 8.57
C THR A 62 9.34 -11.86 9.26
N PRO A 63 8.42 -11.09 9.85
CA PRO A 63 8.78 -10.02 10.78
C PRO A 63 9.66 -10.55 11.90
N VAL A 64 10.57 -9.71 12.38
CA VAL A 64 11.40 -10.05 13.54
C VAL A 64 10.52 -10.00 14.80
N SER A 65 10.45 -11.13 15.52
CA SER A 65 9.69 -11.20 16.77
C SER A 65 10.42 -10.48 17.91
N ALA A 66 9.65 -9.92 18.85
CA ALA A 66 10.21 -9.43 20.11
C ALA A 66 10.74 -10.60 20.96
N GLN A 67 11.64 -10.31 21.90
CA GLN A 67 12.17 -11.32 22.79
C GLN A 67 11.04 -12.02 23.58
N GLY A 68 11.05 -13.34 23.59
CA GLY A 68 10.03 -14.16 24.25
C GLY A 68 8.73 -14.33 23.44
N THR A 69 8.69 -13.87 22.18
CA THR A 69 7.56 -14.07 21.28
C THR A 69 7.97 -14.79 19.99
N GLN A 70 6.99 -15.34 19.29
CA GLN A 70 7.17 -15.98 18.00
C GLN A 70 6.22 -15.36 16.97
N VAL A 71 6.66 -15.25 15.72
CA VAL A 71 5.82 -14.81 14.60
C VAL A 71 5.55 -15.99 13.68
N VAL A 72 4.29 -16.33 13.53
CA VAL A 72 3.81 -17.37 12.62
C VAL A 72 2.84 -16.75 11.62
N ALA A 73 2.92 -17.14 10.34
CA ALA A 73 1.97 -16.70 9.33
C ALA A 73 0.70 -17.56 9.42
N PHE A 74 -0.33 -17.07 10.09
CA PHE A 74 -1.59 -17.77 10.27
C PHE A 74 -2.26 -18.15 8.94
N ALA A 75 -2.29 -17.24 7.96
CA ALA A 75 -2.79 -17.52 6.61
C ALA A 75 -2.05 -16.71 5.54
N ARG A 76 -2.00 -17.24 4.33
CA ARG A 76 -1.40 -16.60 3.15
C ARG A 76 -2.38 -16.61 1.97
N GLY A 77 -2.10 -15.79 0.94
CA GLY A 77 -2.89 -15.77 -0.29
C GLY A 77 -4.31 -15.21 -0.11
N LEU A 78 -4.50 -14.30 0.84
CA LEU A 78 -5.73 -13.52 0.99
C LEU A 78 -5.73 -12.36 -0.01
N GLU A 79 -6.91 -11.99 -0.49
CA GLU A 79 -7.09 -10.92 -1.46
C GLU A 79 -7.44 -9.60 -0.75
N HIS A 80 -6.44 -8.78 -0.51
CA HIS A 80 -6.57 -7.47 0.12
C HIS A 80 -7.30 -7.53 1.49
N PRO A 81 -6.77 -8.30 2.48
CA PRO A 81 -7.37 -8.44 3.79
C PRO A 81 -7.33 -7.10 4.52
N ARG A 82 -8.43 -6.71 5.16
CA ARG A 82 -8.55 -5.41 5.84
C ARG A 82 -8.86 -5.53 7.32
N TRP A 83 -9.89 -6.31 7.67
CA TRP A 83 -10.33 -6.49 9.05
C TRP A 83 -10.37 -7.95 9.43
N LEU A 84 -10.08 -8.20 10.70
CA LEU A 84 -10.07 -9.51 11.32
C LEU A 84 -11.03 -9.51 12.50
N LEU A 85 -11.78 -10.59 12.64
CA LEU A 85 -12.60 -10.88 13.82
C LEU A 85 -12.32 -12.31 14.26
N VAL A 86 -11.82 -12.45 15.47
CA VAL A 86 -11.65 -13.77 16.10
C VAL A 86 -12.94 -14.15 16.79
N LEU A 87 -13.50 -15.30 16.45
CA LEU A 87 -14.71 -15.85 17.04
C LEU A 87 -14.39 -16.56 18.38
N PRO A 88 -15.39 -16.76 19.27
CA PRO A 88 -15.16 -17.43 20.55
C PRO A 88 -14.62 -18.86 20.46
N ASN A 89 -14.82 -19.53 19.31
CA ASN A 89 -14.29 -20.87 19.05
C ASN A 89 -12.89 -20.86 18.44
N GLY A 90 -12.25 -19.70 18.30
CA GLY A 90 -10.91 -19.55 17.72
C GLY A 90 -10.88 -19.36 16.20
N ASP A 91 -12.00 -19.53 15.50
CA ASP A 91 -12.04 -19.22 14.05
C ASP A 91 -11.78 -17.74 13.79
N VAL A 92 -11.22 -17.42 12.64
CA VAL A 92 -10.92 -16.04 12.24
C VAL A 92 -11.72 -15.70 10.99
N LEU A 93 -12.56 -14.66 11.07
CA LEU A 93 -13.18 -14.06 9.91
C LEU A 93 -12.31 -12.94 9.37
N VAL A 94 -12.10 -12.95 8.05
CA VAL A 94 -11.28 -11.95 7.35
C VAL A 94 -12.11 -11.25 6.29
N ALA A 95 -12.27 -9.94 6.41
CA ALA A 95 -12.88 -9.14 5.36
C ALA A 95 -11.85 -8.89 4.26
N GLU A 96 -12.11 -9.44 3.08
CA GLU A 96 -11.29 -9.26 1.88
C GLU A 96 -12.00 -8.28 0.94
N SER A 97 -11.54 -7.04 0.91
CA SER A 97 -12.16 -6.00 0.09
C SER A 97 -11.19 -4.90 -0.30
N ASN A 98 -11.51 -4.23 -1.39
CA ASN A 98 -10.88 -2.99 -1.81
C ASN A 98 -11.96 -1.90 -2.00
N ALA A 99 -11.55 -0.66 -2.16
CA ALA A 99 -12.46 0.43 -2.43
C ALA A 99 -13.30 0.15 -3.69
N PRO A 100 -14.59 0.54 -3.72
CA PRO A 100 -15.40 0.44 -4.92
C PRO A 100 -14.71 1.14 -6.09
N ALA A 101 -14.92 0.62 -7.30
CA ALA A 101 -14.45 1.28 -8.50
C ALA A 101 -15.04 2.69 -8.55
N LYS A 102 -14.17 3.70 -8.60
CA LYS A 102 -14.62 5.08 -8.77
C LYS A 102 -15.22 5.25 -10.17
N PRO A 103 -16.31 6.04 -10.31
CA PRO A 103 -16.78 6.45 -11.62
C PRO A 103 -15.61 7.04 -12.42
N LYS A 104 -15.56 6.78 -13.71
CA LYS A 104 -14.55 7.35 -14.60
C LYS A 104 -14.87 8.84 -14.85
N GLU A 105 -14.71 9.65 -13.83
CA GLU A 105 -14.78 11.10 -13.95
C GLU A 105 -13.40 11.61 -14.38
N GLY A 106 -13.33 12.14 -15.60
CA GLY A 106 -12.15 12.76 -16.18
C GLY A 106 -11.14 11.78 -16.79
N GLN A 107 -10.99 11.85 -18.11
CA GLN A 107 -9.92 11.16 -18.84
C GLN A 107 -8.77 12.15 -19.13
N GLY A 108 -8.20 12.74 -18.07
CA GLY A 108 -7.07 13.66 -18.18
C GLY A 108 -5.72 12.97 -18.02
N ILE A 109 -4.66 13.63 -18.47
CA ILE A 109 -3.27 13.15 -18.29
C ILE A 109 -2.95 13.01 -16.79
N ARG A 110 -3.49 13.90 -15.96
CA ARG A 110 -3.31 13.89 -14.51
C ARG A 110 -3.88 12.62 -13.86
N GLU A 111 -5.08 12.23 -14.24
CA GLU A 111 -5.76 11.03 -13.76
C GLU A 111 -5.01 9.76 -14.18
N TRP A 112 -4.50 9.74 -15.40
CA TRP A 112 -3.68 8.64 -15.91
C TRP A 112 -2.38 8.48 -15.11
N VAL A 113 -1.64 9.58 -14.87
CA VAL A 113 -0.43 9.58 -14.06
C VAL A 113 -0.73 9.14 -12.62
N MET A 114 -1.80 9.67 -12.02
CA MET A 114 -2.21 9.30 -10.67
C MET A 114 -2.55 7.81 -10.58
N ALA A 115 -3.28 7.26 -11.54
CA ALA A 115 -3.62 5.83 -11.59
C ALA A 115 -2.35 4.95 -11.67
N LEU A 116 -1.35 5.36 -12.47
CA LEU A 116 -0.07 4.67 -12.58
C LEU A 116 0.70 4.65 -11.24
N VAL A 117 0.75 5.80 -10.58
CA VAL A 117 1.40 5.97 -9.29
C VAL A 117 0.68 5.15 -8.19
N MET A 118 -0.64 5.20 -8.16
CA MET A 118 -1.46 4.45 -7.21
C MET A 118 -1.37 2.94 -7.42
N LYS A 119 -1.27 2.49 -8.67
CA LYS A 119 -1.02 1.07 -8.99
C LYS A 119 0.31 0.58 -8.40
N ARG A 120 1.34 1.42 -8.41
CA ARG A 120 2.64 1.10 -7.79
C ARG A 120 2.53 0.97 -6.26
N ALA A 121 1.61 1.67 -5.63
CA ALA A 121 1.30 1.57 -4.21
C ALA A 121 0.43 0.35 -3.84
N GLY A 122 0.12 -0.51 -4.80
CA GLY A 122 -0.76 -1.68 -4.58
C GLY A 122 -2.25 -1.36 -4.64
N ALA A 123 -2.63 -0.14 -5.04
CA ALA A 123 -4.03 0.21 -5.27
C ALA A 123 -4.52 -0.29 -6.64
N GLY A 124 -5.83 -0.43 -6.79
CA GLY A 124 -6.44 -0.82 -8.06
C GLY A 124 -6.51 -2.34 -8.28
N VAL A 125 -6.20 -3.15 -7.25
CA VAL A 125 -6.53 -4.58 -7.28
C VAL A 125 -8.05 -4.75 -7.20
N PRO A 126 -8.63 -5.75 -7.89
CA PRO A 126 -10.05 -6.06 -7.77
C PRO A 126 -10.44 -6.34 -6.32
N SER A 127 -11.66 -5.95 -5.93
CA SER A 127 -12.20 -6.27 -4.62
C SER A 127 -12.78 -7.66 -4.63
N ALA A 128 -12.34 -8.51 -3.69
CA ALA A 128 -12.92 -9.84 -3.51
C ALA A 128 -14.36 -9.78 -2.95
N ASN A 129 -14.70 -8.70 -2.25
CA ASN A 129 -16.04 -8.44 -1.71
C ASN A 129 -16.63 -9.64 -0.96
N ARG A 130 -15.80 -10.26 -0.12
CA ARG A 130 -16.18 -11.44 0.66
C ARG A 130 -15.64 -11.38 2.08
N ILE A 131 -16.22 -12.20 2.93
CA ILE A 131 -15.66 -12.57 4.23
C ILE A 131 -15.21 -14.02 4.13
N THR A 132 -13.95 -14.25 4.44
CA THR A 132 -13.33 -15.58 4.48
C THR A 132 -13.22 -16.06 5.91
N LEU A 133 -13.61 -17.29 6.17
CA LEU A 133 -13.40 -17.97 7.44
C LEU A 133 -12.13 -18.81 7.36
N LEU A 134 -11.29 -18.63 8.36
CA LEU A 134 -10.06 -19.38 8.56
C LEU A 134 -10.17 -20.16 9.87
N ARG A 135 -9.77 -21.40 9.87
CA ARG A 135 -9.75 -22.27 11.06
C ARG A 135 -8.43 -23.00 11.15
N ASP A 136 -7.84 -22.94 12.33
CA ASP A 136 -6.75 -23.77 12.77
C ASP A 136 -7.38 -24.97 13.50
N THR A 137 -7.19 -26.18 12.98
CA THR A 137 -7.86 -27.39 13.52
C THR A 137 -6.99 -28.17 14.47
N ASP A 138 -5.69 -28.01 14.43
CA ASP A 138 -4.72 -28.74 15.26
C ASP A 138 -4.00 -27.84 16.30
N GLY A 139 -4.22 -26.55 16.26
CA GLY A 139 -3.71 -25.59 17.24
C GLY A 139 -2.24 -25.23 17.04
N ASP A 140 -1.71 -25.39 15.83
CA ASP A 140 -0.30 -25.09 15.51
C ASP A 140 -0.06 -23.61 15.17
N GLY A 141 -1.12 -22.79 15.10
CA GLY A 141 -1.09 -21.38 14.76
C GLY A 141 -1.13 -21.10 13.25
N VAL A 142 -1.44 -22.11 12.43
CA VAL A 142 -1.63 -21.97 10.97
C VAL A 142 -3.03 -22.47 10.60
N ALA A 143 -3.73 -21.71 9.78
CA ALA A 143 -5.07 -22.10 9.36
C ALA A 143 -5.03 -23.25 8.32
N ASP A 144 -5.57 -24.40 8.72
CA ASP A 144 -5.70 -25.60 7.85
C ASP A 144 -6.90 -25.52 6.93
N LYS A 145 -7.98 -24.86 7.39
CA LYS A 145 -9.23 -24.77 6.65
C LYS A 145 -9.51 -23.33 6.29
N ARG A 146 -9.91 -23.16 5.04
CA ARG A 146 -10.32 -21.88 4.49
C ARG A 146 -11.63 -22.07 3.70
N SER A 147 -12.62 -21.24 4.00
CA SER A 147 -13.90 -21.22 3.30
C SER A 147 -14.43 -19.83 3.15
N VAL A 148 -15.24 -19.60 2.11
CA VAL A 148 -15.97 -18.33 1.98
C VAL A 148 -17.15 -18.35 2.93
N PHE A 149 -17.18 -17.46 3.90
CA PHE A 149 -18.27 -17.31 4.86
C PHE A 149 -19.43 -16.50 4.27
N LEU A 150 -19.12 -15.35 3.66
CA LEU A 150 -20.08 -14.51 2.94
C LEU A 150 -19.44 -13.99 1.65
N ALA A 151 -20.21 -13.91 0.57
CA ALA A 151 -19.76 -13.40 -0.73
C ALA A 151 -20.75 -12.37 -1.29
N GLY A 152 -20.35 -11.65 -2.34
CA GLY A 152 -21.20 -10.67 -3.01
C GLY A 152 -21.47 -9.42 -2.18
N LEU A 153 -20.60 -9.10 -1.24
CA LEU A 153 -20.70 -7.94 -0.38
C LEU A 153 -20.23 -6.67 -1.11
N ASN A 154 -20.63 -5.51 -0.61
CA ASN A 154 -20.14 -4.23 -1.12
C ASN A 154 -19.14 -3.63 -0.15
N SER A 155 -17.85 -3.79 -0.47
CA SER A 155 -16.70 -3.27 0.32
C SER A 155 -16.82 -3.54 1.82
N PRO A 156 -16.90 -4.83 2.25
CA PRO A 156 -16.97 -5.15 3.67
C PRO A 156 -15.71 -4.70 4.41
N PHE A 157 -15.90 -4.13 5.59
CA PHE A 157 -14.84 -3.84 6.57
C PHE A 157 -15.22 -4.35 7.94
#